data_b0bb8810a9d8831963735e3a67254ad4
#
_entry.id   b0bb8810a9d8831963735e3a67254ad4
#
_cell.length_a   1.000
_cell.length_b   1.000
_cell.length_c   1.000
_cell.angle_alpha   90.00
_cell.angle_beta   90.00
_cell.angle_gamma   90.00
#
_symmetry.space_group_name_H-M   'P 1'
#
loop_
_entity.id
_entity.type
_entity.pdbx_description
1 polymer ?
#
loop_
_entity_poly.entity_id
_entity_poly.type
_entity_poly.pdbx_seq_one_letter_code
_entity_poly.pdbx_strand_id
1 'polypeptide(L)' 'MAYKRQLQTALDRLDQGLARVHSLVKRGKNQEAIHFMDNDLKELYEELQNIISITPENDQSRVGFLGGK' A
#
# COMPACT_ATOMS: atom_id res chain seq x y z
N MET A 1 -4.10 13.14 -13.37
CA MET A 1 -2.72 13.11 -13.71
C MET A 1 -2.06 11.81 -13.40
N ALA A 2 -0.85 11.69 -13.87
CA ALA A 2 -0.13 10.44 -13.71
C ALA A 2 0.07 10.06 -12.25
N TYR A 3 0.32 11.03 -11.42
CA TYR A 3 0.55 10.73 -10.01
C TYR A 3 -0.62 10.05 -9.36
N LYS A 4 -1.81 10.57 -9.60
CA LYS A 4 -2.97 10.04 -8.93
C LYS A 4 -3.25 8.61 -9.33
N ARG A 5 -3.07 8.34 -10.61
CA ARG A 5 -3.30 6.99 -11.10
C ARG A 5 -2.28 6.02 -10.52
N GLN A 6 -1.01 6.43 -10.51
CA GLN A 6 0.03 5.58 -9.96
C GLN A 6 -0.19 5.34 -8.48
N LEU A 7 -0.54 6.40 -7.78
CA LEU A 7 -0.78 6.28 -6.34
C LEU A 7 -1.93 5.35 -6.05
N GLN A 8 -3.02 5.48 -6.81
CA GLN A 8 -4.17 4.64 -6.60
C GLN A 8 -3.85 3.18 -6.91
N THR A 9 -3.10 2.94 -7.97
CA THR A 9 -2.71 1.59 -8.31
C THR A 9 -1.86 0.98 -7.20
N ALA A 10 -0.93 1.75 -6.67
CA ALA A 10 -0.08 1.25 -5.59
C ALA A 10 -0.90 0.96 -4.35
N LEU A 11 -1.85 1.81 -4.03
CA LEU A 11 -2.71 1.58 -2.88
C LEU A 11 -3.56 0.33 -3.07
N ASP A 12 -4.06 0.13 -4.28
CA ASP A 12 -4.86 -1.06 -4.57
C ASP A 12 -4.04 -2.32 -4.39
N ARG A 13 -2.79 -2.28 -4.86
CA ARG A 13 -1.92 -3.43 -4.70
C ARG A 13 -1.64 -3.70 -3.23
N LEU A 14 -1.43 -2.65 -2.46
CA LEU A 14 -1.19 -2.81 -1.04
C LEU A 14 -2.42 -3.40 -0.35
N ASP A 15 -3.60 -2.94 -0.73
CA ASP A 15 -4.84 -3.48 -0.18
C ASP A 15 -4.96 -4.97 -0.47
N GLN A 16 -4.64 -5.36 -1.69
CA GLN A 16 -4.71 -6.76 -2.06
C GLN A 16 -3.69 -7.58 -1.26
N GLY A 17 -2.52 -7.01 -1.04
CA GLY A 17 -1.51 -7.68 -0.23
C GLY A 17 -1.97 -7.87 1.20
N LEU A 18 -2.60 -6.86 1.76
CA LEU A 18 -3.10 -6.96 3.12
C LEU A 18 -4.22 -7.98 3.21
N ALA A 19 -5.07 -8.04 2.19
CA ALA A 19 -6.14 -9.04 2.18
C ALA A 19 -5.55 -10.45 2.15
N ARG A 20 -4.46 -10.63 1.43
CA ARG A 20 -3.81 -11.93 1.40
C ARG A 20 -3.24 -12.30 2.76
N VAL A 21 -2.60 -11.33 3.42
CA VAL A 21 -2.07 -11.58 4.75
C VAL A 21 -3.19 -11.98 5.69
N HIS A 22 -4.30 -11.26 5.61
CA HIS A 22 -5.45 -11.55 6.45
C HIS A 22 -5.94 -12.99 6.22
N SER A 23 -6.01 -13.38 4.96
CA SER A 23 -6.46 -14.71 4.61
C SER A 23 -5.51 -15.77 5.16
N LEU A 24 -4.22 -15.54 5.02
CA LEU A 24 -3.24 -16.50 5.50
C LEU A 24 -3.31 -16.66 7.01
N VAL A 25 -3.47 -15.56 7.72
CA VAL A 25 -3.57 -15.63 9.18
C VAL A 25 -4.82 -16.38 9.60
N LYS A 26 -5.93 -16.15 8.90
CA LYS A 26 -7.16 -16.85 9.22
C LYS A 26 -7.03 -18.35 9.03
N ARG A 27 -6.20 -18.76 8.10
CA ARG A 27 -5.97 -20.18 7.87
C ARG A 27 -4.94 -20.78 8.81
N GLY A 28 -4.36 -19.96 9.66
CA GLY A 28 -3.33 -20.44 10.55
C GLY A 28 -1.96 -20.51 9.92
N LYS A 29 -1.78 -19.91 8.76
CA LYS A 29 -0.50 -19.96 8.06
C LYS A 29 0.33 -18.73 8.40
N ASN A 30 0.67 -18.61 9.65
CA ASN A 30 1.33 -17.42 10.15
C ASN A 30 2.72 -17.24 9.57
N GLN A 31 3.45 -18.33 9.38
CA GLN A 31 4.80 -18.22 8.83
C GLN A 31 4.76 -17.70 7.40
N GLU A 32 3.82 -18.19 6.62
CA GLU A 32 3.69 -17.73 5.25
C GLU A 32 3.28 -16.26 5.21
N ALA A 33 2.41 -15.87 6.14
CA ALA A 33 2.00 -14.47 6.21
C ALA A 33 3.19 -13.56 6.50
N ILE A 34 4.02 -13.96 7.44
CA ILE A 34 5.20 -13.18 7.79
C ILE A 34 6.15 -13.10 6.60
N HIS A 35 6.36 -14.22 5.94
CA HIS A 35 7.25 -14.25 4.78
C HIS A 35 6.73 -13.32 3.68
N PHE A 36 5.43 -13.35 3.43
CA PHE A 36 4.84 -12.50 2.41
C PHE A 36 5.00 -11.03 2.77
N MET A 37 4.83 -10.70 4.05
CA MET A 37 4.98 -9.33 4.49
C MET A 37 6.42 -8.85 4.36
N ASP A 38 7.37 -9.72 4.65
CA ASP A 38 8.78 -9.34 4.59
C ASP A 38 9.29 -9.19 3.17
N ASN A 39 8.64 -9.83 2.22
CA ASN A 39 9.10 -9.80 0.83
C ASN A 39 8.17 -9.03 -0.07
N ASP A 40 7.02 -9.60 -0.36
CA ASP A 40 6.13 -9.02 -1.36
C ASP A 40 5.49 -7.72 -0.87
N LEU A 41 5.01 -7.74 0.34
CA LEU A 41 4.33 -6.57 0.88
C LEU A 41 5.32 -5.44 1.09
N LYS A 42 6.53 -5.77 1.47
CA LYS A 42 7.55 -4.76 1.67
C LYS A 42 7.85 -4.03 0.37
N GLU A 43 7.91 -4.75 -0.73
CA GLU A 43 8.15 -4.13 -2.03
C GLU A 43 7.03 -3.18 -2.40
N LEU A 44 5.81 -3.60 -2.16
CA LEU A 44 4.65 -2.75 -2.45
C LEU A 44 4.68 -1.49 -1.61
N TYR A 45 5.09 -1.63 -0.37
CA TYR A 45 5.18 -0.52 0.54
C TYR A 45 6.23 0.47 0.06
N GLU A 46 7.38 -0.03 -0.37
CA GLU A 46 8.45 0.83 -0.86
C GLU A 46 8.04 1.55 -2.13
N GLU A 47 7.35 0.83 -3.00
CA GLU A 47 6.86 1.45 -4.22
C GLU A 47 5.92 2.60 -3.89
N LEU A 48 5.04 2.38 -2.93
CA LEU A 48 4.11 3.42 -2.51
C LEU A 48 4.86 4.62 -1.95
N GLN A 49 5.87 4.38 -1.13
CA GLN A 49 6.66 5.47 -0.58
C GLN A 49 7.34 6.28 -1.67
N ASN A 50 7.85 5.61 -2.69
CA ASN A 50 8.50 6.30 -3.79
C ASN A 50 7.50 7.20 -4.53
N ILE A 51 6.32 6.69 -4.77
CA ILE A 51 5.31 7.47 -5.47
C ILE A 51 4.90 8.68 -4.65
N ILE A 52 4.72 8.47 -3.36
CA ILE A 52 4.33 9.57 -2.49
C ILE A 52 5.41 10.65 -2.47
N SER A 53 6.67 10.23 -2.46
CA SER A 53 7.75 11.19 -2.36
C SER A 53 7.88 12.07 -3.59
N ILE A 54 7.43 11.59 -4.75
CA ILE A 54 7.47 12.39 -5.96
C ILE A 54 6.16 13.10 -6.24
N THR A 55 5.15 12.85 -5.43
CA THR A 55 3.84 13.48 -5.62
C THR A 55 3.83 14.81 -4.89
N PRO A 56 3.41 15.89 -5.55
CA PRO A 56 3.36 17.19 -4.89
C PRO A 56 2.43 17.16 -3.68
N GLU A 57 2.84 17.87 -2.65
CA GLU A 57 2.05 17.89 -1.43
C GLU A 57 0.65 18.43 -1.64
N ASN A 58 0.51 19.32 -2.59
CA ASN A 58 -0.80 19.86 -2.88
C ASN A 58 -1.78 18.77 -3.29
N ASP A 59 -1.29 17.86 -4.11
CA ASP A 59 -2.12 16.75 -4.54
C ASP A 59 -2.43 15.81 -3.39
N GLN A 60 -1.46 15.60 -2.53
CA GLN A 60 -1.68 14.76 -1.37
C GLN A 60 -2.72 15.35 -0.45
N SER A 61 -2.68 16.65 -0.28
CA SER A 61 -3.66 17.32 0.55
C SER A 61 -5.06 17.10 0.03
N ARG A 62 -5.19 17.08 -1.27
CA ARG A 62 -6.49 16.94 -1.84
C ARG A 62 -7.10 15.59 -1.63
N VAL A 63 -6.26 14.61 -1.49
CA VAL A 63 -6.76 13.29 -1.18
C VAL A 63 -7.61 13.35 0.06
N GLY A 64 -7.19 14.12 1.00
CA GLY A 64 -8.05 14.57 2.03
C GLY A 64 -8.37 13.66 3.17
N PHE A 65 -8.30 12.42 2.97
CA PHE A 65 -8.76 11.54 4.03
C PHE A 65 -7.90 11.65 5.27
N LEU A 66 -6.67 12.01 5.09
CA LEU A 66 -5.82 12.17 6.24
C LEU A 66 -6.10 13.46 6.89
N GLY A 67 -6.32 14.35 6.09
CA GLY A 67 -6.49 15.59 6.52
C GLY A 67 -7.57 15.70 7.42
N GLY A 68 -8.19 14.94 7.24
CA GLY A 68 -9.01 15.17 8.11
C GLY A 68 -8.70 16.44 8.63
N LYS A 69 -8.32 16.64 8.47
CA LYS A 69 -8.18 17.69 8.94
C LYS A 69 -8.26 18.23 8.53
#